data_7e6e40db2027683b19ab6d97841940be
#
_entry.id   7e6e40db2027683b19ab6d97841940be
#
_cell.length_a   1.000
_cell.length_b   1.000
_cell.length_c   1.000
_cell.angle_alpha   90.00
_cell.angle_beta   90.00
_cell.angle_gamma   90.00
#
_symmetry.space_group_name_H-M   'P 1'
#
loop_
_entity.id
_entity.type
_entity.pdbx_description
1 polymer ?
#
loop_
_entity_poly.entity_id
_entity_poly.type
_entity_poly.pdbx_seq_one_letter_code
_entity_poly.pdbx_strand_id
1 'polypeptide(L)'
;MIGLKDQCFGVEVEMTGITREQAATALAAYFATDARYVGGAYDKWCVTDRDGKEWTVMSDSSIHGEQKIGSGYRATGDYRYRVEMVTPKLTYAELPKLQECVRQVRHAGAKANSSCGIHVHVDAANHNRQSLKNLIGIMYSKEDILFKALQVNESRASRWCQKVREPMLKQARRLSSDETRDLTQLENIWYEGDNGSADHY
;
A
#
# COMPACT_ATOMS: atom_id res chain seq x y z
N MET A 1 -19.07 -14.33 10.97
CA MET A 1 -18.42 -13.05 11.29
C MET A 1 -16.92 -13.28 11.12
N ILE A 2 -16.23 -12.44 10.34
CA ILE A 2 -14.80 -12.59 10.10
C ILE A 2 -14.08 -11.86 11.22
N GLY A 3 -13.18 -12.55 11.93
CA GLY A 3 -12.34 -11.93 12.94
C GLY A 3 -11.14 -11.21 12.31
N LEU A 4 -10.54 -10.27 13.03
CA LEU A 4 -9.34 -9.56 12.59
C LEU A 4 -8.21 -10.53 12.18
N LYS A 5 -8.08 -11.66 12.89
CA LYS A 5 -7.03 -12.66 12.63
C LYS A 5 -7.27 -13.50 11.37
N ASP A 6 -8.52 -13.51 10.88
CA ASP A 6 -8.91 -14.27 9.69
C ASP A 6 -8.77 -13.41 8.42
N GLN A 7 -8.51 -12.10 8.60
CA GLN A 7 -8.37 -11.16 7.50
C GLN A 7 -6.97 -11.27 6.88
N CYS A 8 -6.93 -11.42 5.55
CA CYS A 8 -5.70 -11.32 4.79
C CYS A 8 -5.50 -9.90 4.24
N PHE A 9 -4.26 -9.52 4.02
CA PHE A 9 -3.92 -8.21 3.51
C PHE A 9 -2.61 -8.24 2.71
N GLY A 10 -2.37 -7.22 1.89
CA GLY A 10 -1.09 -6.90 1.26
C GLY A 10 -0.68 -5.48 1.61
N VAL A 11 0.61 -5.19 1.53
CA VAL A 11 1.12 -3.84 1.80
C VAL A 11 2.15 -3.47 0.75
N GLU A 12 2.05 -2.25 0.25
CA GLU A 12 3.07 -1.60 -0.56
C GLU A 12 3.73 -0.51 0.29
N VAL A 13 5.04 -0.51 0.34
CA VAL A 13 5.81 0.48 1.10
C VAL A 13 6.75 1.21 0.17
N GLU A 14 6.46 2.47 -0.06
CA GLU A 14 7.27 3.35 -0.89
C GLU A 14 8.47 3.91 -0.11
N MET A 15 9.61 3.96 -0.77
CA MET A 15 10.85 4.42 -0.16
C MET A 15 11.84 4.96 -1.19
N THR A 16 12.83 5.65 -0.69
CA THR A 16 13.99 6.15 -1.44
C THR A 16 15.25 6.02 -0.59
N GLY A 17 16.38 6.56 -1.05
CA GLY A 17 17.65 6.51 -0.31
C GLY A 17 18.52 5.30 -0.62
N ILE A 18 17.92 4.23 -1.11
CA ILE A 18 18.58 3.01 -1.61
C ILE A 18 18.04 2.66 -2.99
N THR A 19 18.74 1.79 -3.72
CA THR A 19 18.25 1.25 -4.99
C THR A 19 17.36 0.04 -4.77
N ARG A 20 16.58 -0.35 -5.79
CA ARG A 20 15.75 -1.57 -5.75
C ARG A 20 16.58 -2.82 -5.50
N GLU A 21 17.75 -2.91 -6.14
CA GLU A 21 18.69 -4.01 -5.92
C GLU A 21 19.14 -4.10 -4.46
N GLN A 22 19.52 -2.96 -3.85
CA GLN A 22 19.93 -2.91 -2.44
C GLN A 22 18.77 -3.30 -1.51
N ALA A 23 17.55 -2.85 -1.80
CA ALA A 23 16.37 -3.23 -1.01
C ALA A 23 16.09 -4.73 -1.13
N ALA A 24 16.11 -5.29 -2.34
CA ALA A 24 15.93 -6.72 -2.58
C ALA A 24 17.04 -7.55 -1.90
N THR A 25 18.28 -7.10 -1.97
CA THR A 25 19.42 -7.77 -1.30
C THR A 25 19.25 -7.77 0.23
N ALA A 26 18.76 -6.69 0.82
CA ALA A 26 18.51 -6.62 2.26
C ALA A 26 17.40 -7.60 2.70
N LEU A 27 16.34 -7.74 1.91
CA LEU A 27 15.27 -8.73 2.15
C LEU A 27 15.79 -10.16 1.99
N ALA A 28 16.56 -10.42 0.93
CA ALA A 28 17.16 -11.74 0.68
C ALA A 28 18.07 -12.18 1.82
N ALA A 29 18.89 -11.26 2.33
CA ALA A 29 19.74 -11.52 3.50
C ALA A 29 18.92 -11.88 4.74
N TYR A 30 17.82 -11.16 5.00
CA TYR A 30 16.92 -11.45 6.13
C TYR A 30 16.24 -12.82 6.00
N PHE A 31 15.80 -13.17 4.80
CA PHE A 31 15.15 -14.46 4.56
C PHE A 31 16.15 -15.62 4.39
N ALA A 32 17.44 -15.35 4.28
CA ALA A 32 18.50 -16.28 3.91
C ALA A 32 18.22 -16.97 2.55
N THR A 33 17.84 -16.16 1.57
CA THR A 33 17.54 -16.55 0.18
C THR A 33 18.26 -15.61 -0.80
N ASP A 34 17.97 -15.73 -2.09
CA ASP A 34 18.56 -14.92 -3.13
C ASP A 34 17.58 -13.86 -3.66
N ALA A 35 18.11 -12.68 -4.00
CA ALA A 35 17.39 -11.67 -4.74
C ALA A 35 17.52 -11.95 -6.25
N ARG A 36 16.39 -12.07 -6.94
CA ARG A 36 16.33 -12.38 -8.38
C ARG A 36 15.83 -11.18 -9.17
N TYR A 37 16.64 -10.71 -10.10
CA TYR A 37 16.21 -9.68 -11.03
C TYR A 37 15.24 -10.26 -12.08
N VAL A 38 14.07 -9.65 -12.24
CA VAL A 38 13.02 -10.05 -13.18
C VAL A 38 12.89 -9.06 -14.34
N GLY A 39 13.21 -7.78 -14.10
CA GLY A 39 13.11 -6.73 -15.10
C GLY A 39 11.69 -6.30 -15.40
N GLY A 40 11.37 -6.07 -16.67
CA GLY A 40 10.09 -5.59 -17.15
C GLY A 40 9.91 -4.08 -16.95
N ALA A 41 8.69 -3.58 -17.24
CA ALA A 41 8.39 -2.13 -17.21
C ALA A 41 8.59 -1.48 -15.83
N TYR A 42 8.48 -2.25 -14.77
CA TYR A 42 8.66 -1.80 -13.39
C TYR A 42 10.04 -2.13 -12.81
N ASP A 43 10.96 -2.65 -13.62
CA ASP A 43 12.34 -2.99 -13.22
C ASP A 43 12.37 -3.80 -11.90
N LYS A 44 11.68 -4.94 -11.92
CA LYS A 44 11.34 -5.75 -10.74
C LYS A 44 12.50 -6.61 -10.26
N TRP A 45 12.57 -6.73 -8.94
CA TRP A 45 13.32 -7.73 -8.20
C TRP A 45 12.36 -8.57 -7.38
N CYS A 46 12.59 -9.87 -7.29
CA CYS A 46 11.80 -10.77 -6.47
C CYS A 46 12.67 -11.47 -5.43
N VAL A 47 12.13 -11.66 -4.23
CA VAL A 47 12.75 -12.37 -3.13
C VAL A 47 11.74 -13.34 -2.55
N THR A 48 12.06 -14.62 -2.49
CA THR A 48 11.20 -15.63 -1.90
C THR A 48 11.52 -15.76 -0.41
N ASP A 49 10.51 -15.67 0.46
CA ASP A 49 10.70 -15.89 1.89
C ASP A 49 10.78 -17.38 2.26
N ARG A 50 10.99 -17.67 3.54
CA ARG A 50 11.15 -19.06 4.04
C ARG A 50 9.88 -19.91 3.91
N ASP A 51 8.72 -19.25 3.74
CA ASP A 51 7.43 -19.91 3.55
C ASP A 51 7.08 -20.08 2.06
N GLY A 52 8.00 -19.72 1.16
CA GLY A 52 7.82 -19.80 -0.29
C GLY A 52 6.99 -18.66 -0.89
N LYS A 53 6.72 -17.59 -0.14
CA LYS A 53 5.99 -16.42 -0.62
C LYS A 53 6.94 -15.43 -1.30
N GLU A 54 6.53 -14.88 -2.43
CA GLU A 54 7.32 -13.92 -3.21
C GLU A 54 7.05 -12.48 -2.76
N TRP A 55 8.11 -11.79 -2.36
CA TRP A 55 8.16 -10.36 -2.10
C TRP A 55 8.73 -9.67 -3.32
N THR A 56 8.13 -8.57 -3.74
CA THR A 56 8.56 -7.82 -4.92
C THR A 56 9.13 -6.47 -4.51
N VAL A 57 10.24 -6.08 -5.13
CA VAL A 57 10.76 -4.72 -5.06
C VAL A 57 10.73 -4.15 -6.48
N MET A 58 10.02 -3.05 -6.67
CA MET A 58 9.79 -2.51 -8.00
C MET A 58 9.84 -0.98 -8.05
N SER A 59 9.73 -0.41 -9.24
CA SER A 59 9.73 1.04 -9.44
C SER A 59 8.32 1.60 -9.35
N ASP A 60 8.15 2.68 -8.59
CA ASP A 60 6.99 3.56 -8.68
C ASP A 60 7.42 4.94 -9.18
N SER A 61 6.75 5.42 -10.24
CA SER A 61 7.08 6.69 -10.89
C SER A 61 6.68 7.92 -10.07
N SER A 62 5.76 7.78 -9.10
CA SER A 62 5.31 8.86 -8.22
C SER A 62 6.38 9.28 -7.21
N ILE A 63 7.35 8.38 -6.93
CA ILE A 63 8.39 8.60 -5.93
C ILE A 63 9.45 9.57 -6.45
N HIS A 64 9.76 10.59 -5.67
CA HIS A 64 10.90 11.47 -5.92
C HIS A 64 12.18 10.82 -5.37
N GLY A 65 13.06 10.38 -6.29
CA GLY A 65 14.31 9.70 -5.92
C GLY A 65 15.25 10.59 -5.14
N GLU A 66 15.81 10.04 -4.07
CA GLU A 66 16.91 10.64 -3.31
C GLU A 66 18.01 9.60 -3.13
N GLN A 67 19.28 10.03 -3.13
CA GLN A 67 20.42 9.17 -2.86
C GLN A 67 21.21 9.69 -1.64
N LYS A 68 21.78 8.77 -0.89
CA LYS A 68 22.65 9.10 0.23
C LYS A 68 23.99 9.64 -0.28
N ILE A 69 24.40 10.82 0.20
CA ILE A 69 25.70 11.42 -0.08
C ILE A 69 26.32 11.88 1.25
N GLY A 70 27.37 11.20 1.67
CA GLY A 70 27.96 11.43 3.00
C GLY A 70 26.97 11.11 4.10
N SER A 71 26.70 12.07 4.99
CA SER A 71 25.74 11.95 6.08
C SER A 71 24.31 12.38 5.72
N GLY A 72 24.10 12.91 4.51
CA GLY A 72 22.79 13.45 4.07
C GLY A 72 22.20 12.73 2.86
N TYR A 73 21.08 13.25 2.38
CA TYR A 73 20.40 12.79 1.17
C TYR A 73 20.23 13.95 0.20
N ARG A 74 20.33 13.68 -1.08
CA ARG A 74 20.09 14.66 -2.16
C ARG A 74 19.16 14.06 -3.20
N ALA A 75 18.31 14.91 -3.78
CA ALA A 75 17.47 14.53 -4.91
C ALA A 75 18.30 14.01 -6.08
N THR A 76 17.81 12.98 -6.74
CA THR A 76 18.45 12.36 -7.89
C THR A 76 17.44 12.06 -8.99
N GLY A 77 17.87 12.24 -10.25
CA GLY A 77 17.11 11.77 -11.41
C GLY A 77 17.26 10.26 -11.67
N ASP A 78 18.12 9.58 -10.93
CA ASP A 78 18.32 8.14 -11.09
C ASP A 78 17.07 7.37 -10.61
N TYR A 79 16.34 6.81 -11.57
CA TYR A 79 15.08 6.10 -11.32
C TYR A 79 15.23 4.85 -10.44
N ARG A 80 16.47 4.31 -10.28
CA ARG A 80 16.74 3.16 -9.41
C ARG A 80 16.42 3.45 -7.93
N TYR A 81 16.40 4.72 -7.52
CA TYR A 81 16.06 5.18 -6.18
C TYR A 81 14.56 5.42 -5.95
N ARG A 82 13.72 5.09 -6.92
CA ARG A 82 12.25 5.06 -6.79
C ARG A 82 11.86 3.63 -6.46
N VAL A 83 11.64 3.35 -5.20
CA VAL A 83 11.56 1.98 -4.68
C VAL A 83 10.25 1.75 -3.97
N GLU A 84 9.53 0.73 -4.41
CA GLU A 84 8.35 0.22 -3.76
C GLU A 84 8.58 -1.25 -3.38
N MET A 85 8.36 -1.59 -2.12
CA MET A 85 8.36 -2.96 -1.61
C MET A 85 6.92 -3.45 -1.52
N VAL A 86 6.58 -4.46 -2.30
CA VAL A 86 5.24 -5.08 -2.34
C VAL A 86 5.29 -6.43 -1.65
N THR A 87 4.42 -6.62 -0.65
CA THR A 87 4.33 -7.88 0.08
C THR A 87 3.51 -8.92 -0.71
N PRO A 88 3.71 -10.21 -0.48
CA PRO A 88 2.70 -11.21 -0.82
C PRO A 88 1.43 -11.01 0.03
N LYS A 89 0.41 -11.82 -0.23
CA LYS A 89 -0.77 -11.90 0.64
C LYS A 89 -0.35 -12.41 2.03
N LEU A 90 -0.54 -11.58 3.04
CA LEU A 90 -0.17 -11.82 4.43
C LEU A 90 -1.41 -12.08 5.29
N THR A 91 -1.20 -12.76 6.41
CA THR A 91 -2.16 -12.92 7.50
C THR A 91 -1.78 -12.02 8.67
N TYR A 92 -2.69 -11.82 9.63
CA TYR A 92 -2.41 -11.06 10.84
C TYR A 92 -1.18 -11.56 11.62
N ALA A 93 -0.97 -12.88 11.64
CA ALA A 93 0.18 -13.48 12.31
C ALA A 93 1.55 -13.12 11.66
N GLU A 94 1.55 -12.66 10.42
CA GLU A 94 2.74 -12.28 9.66
C GLU A 94 3.11 -10.78 9.79
N LEU A 95 2.33 -9.99 10.54
CA LEU A 95 2.68 -8.59 10.83
C LEU A 95 4.10 -8.41 11.38
N PRO A 96 4.61 -9.24 12.32
CA PRO A 96 6.00 -9.11 12.79
C PRO A 96 7.03 -9.32 11.67
N LYS A 97 6.77 -10.23 10.72
CA LYS A 97 7.61 -10.45 9.53
C LYS A 97 7.66 -9.17 8.67
N LEU A 98 6.50 -8.57 8.36
CA LEU A 98 6.43 -7.31 7.60
C LEU A 98 7.21 -6.20 8.30
N GLN A 99 7.01 -6.03 9.62
CA GLN A 99 7.71 -5.01 10.39
C GLN A 99 9.23 -5.22 10.34
N GLU A 100 9.68 -6.47 10.36
CA GLU A 100 11.11 -6.77 10.27
C GLU A 100 11.66 -6.48 8.87
N CYS A 101 10.94 -6.82 7.81
CA CYS A 101 11.32 -6.44 6.44
C CYS A 101 11.51 -4.93 6.30
N VAL A 102 10.59 -4.13 6.86
CA VAL A 102 10.71 -2.65 6.86
C VAL A 102 11.97 -2.20 7.63
N ARG A 103 12.29 -2.84 8.78
CA ARG A 103 13.52 -2.52 9.53
C ARG A 103 14.77 -2.85 8.72
N GLN A 104 14.80 -3.99 8.03
CA GLN A 104 15.95 -4.42 7.24
C GLN A 104 16.24 -3.45 6.08
N VAL A 105 15.23 -3.04 5.30
CA VAL A 105 15.43 -2.05 4.24
C VAL A 105 15.83 -0.69 4.80
N ARG A 106 15.28 -0.29 5.97
CA ARG A 106 15.69 0.93 6.65
C ARG A 106 17.15 0.89 7.12
N HIS A 107 17.61 -0.22 7.68
CA HIS A 107 19.02 -0.41 8.07
C HIS A 107 19.95 -0.40 6.86
N ALA A 108 19.48 -0.87 5.70
CA ALA A 108 20.22 -0.77 4.44
C ALA A 108 20.28 0.67 3.88
N GLY A 109 19.56 1.63 4.48
CA GLY A 109 19.61 3.06 4.12
C GLY A 109 18.33 3.60 3.48
N ALA A 110 17.26 2.82 3.44
CA ALA A 110 15.96 3.31 2.97
C ALA A 110 15.42 4.41 3.88
N LYS A 111 14.76 5.38 3.27
CA LYS A 111 14.03 6.45 3.95
C LYS A 111 12.75 6.77 3.20
N ALA A 112 11.81 7.38 3.87
CA ALA A 112 10.66 8.02 3.24
C ALA A 112 10.92 9.51 3.05
N ASN A 113 10.31 10.11 2.04
CA ASN A 113 10.15 11.55 1.86
C ASN A 113 8.67 11.89 1.63
N SER A 114 8.36 13.15 1.34
CA SER A 114 6.96 13.61 1.17
C SER A 114 6.21 12.96 -0.01
N SER A 115 6.93 12.35 -0.96
CA SER A 115 6.32 11.61 -2.07
C SER A 115 5.99 10.16 -1.72
N CYS A 116 6.58 9.60 -0.67
CA CYS A 116 6.39 8.20 -0.30
C CYS A 116 5.10 7.99 0.50
N GLY A 117 4.42 6.89 0.22
CA GLY A 117 3.21 6.43 0.90
C GLY A 117 3.33 4.99 1.40
N ILE A 118 2.26 4.55 2.05
CA ILE A 118 2.01 3.14 2.39
C ILE A 118 0.61 2.82 1.91
N HIS A 119 0.47 1.79 1.07
CA HIS A 119 -0.81 1.28 0.62
C HIS A 119 -1.12 -0.04 1.34
N VAL A 120 -2.32 -0.17 1.86
CA VAL A 120 -2.78 -1.39 2.54
C VAL A 120 -3.99 -1.93 1.79
N HIS A 121 -3.82 -3.09 1.18
CA HIS A 121 -4.86 -3.82 0.47
C HIS A 121 -5.46 -4.87 1.40
N VAL A 122 -6.76 -4.79 1.66
CA VAL A 122 -7.47 -5.75 2.50
C VAL A 122 -8.26 -6.70 1.61
N ASP A 123 -8.18 -8.01 1.88
CA ASP A 123 -8.90 -9.03 1.10
C ASP A 123 -10.42 -8.85 1.22
N ALA A 124 -11.04 -8.54 0.09
CA ALA A 124 -12.49 -8.33 0.00
C ALA A 124 -13.30 -9.62 -0.17
N ALA A 125 -12.67 -10.79 -0.33
CA ALA A 125 -13.36 -12.06 -0.61
C ALA A 125 -14.44 -12.43 0.42
N ASN A 126 -14.29 -11.95 1.64
CA ASN A 126 -15.21 -12.19 2.74
C ASN A 126 -16.23 -11.07 2.97
N HIS A 127 -16.20 -10.02 2.14
CA HIS A 127 -17.12 -8.90 2.22
C HIS A 127 -18.32 -9.09 1.29
N ASN A 128 -19.45 -8.52 1.68
CA ASN A 128 -20.66 -8.38 0.89
C ASN A 128 -21.06 -6.90 0.85
N ARG A 129 -22.10 -6.58 0.10
CA ARG A 129 -22.57 -5.19 -0.05
C ARG A 129 -22.84 -4.53 1.31
N GLN A 130 -23.47 -5.23 2.24
CA GLN A 130 -23.79 -4.67 3.55
C GLN A 130 -22.53 -4.36 4.37
N SER A 131 -21.54 -5.27 4.39
CA SER A 131 -20.32 -5.06 5.15
C SER A 131 -19.47 -3.91 4.58
N LEU A 132 -19.43 -3.73 3.26
CA LEU A 132 -18.74 -2.59 2.64
C LEU A 132 -19.48 -1.27 2.85
N LYS A 133 -20.82 -1.25 2.81
CA LYS A 133 -21.60 -0.07 3.20
C LYS A 133 -21.29 0.35 4.64
N ASN A 134 -21.19 -0.60 5.54
CA ASN A 134 -20.82 -0.34 6.93
C ASN A 134 -19.41 0.21 7.04
N LEU A 135 -18.45 -0.37 6.30
CA LEU A 135 -17.06 0.12 6.24
C LEU A 135 -16.99 1.57 5.77
N ILE A 136 -17.67 1.91 4.66
CA ILE A 136 -17.75 3.28 4.16
C ILE A 136 -18.30 4.23 5.22
N GLY A 137 -19.36 3.82 5.93
CA GLY A 137 -19.94 4.62 7.02
C GLY A 137 -19.00 4.81 8.22
N ILE A 138 -18.25 3.77 8.58
CA ILE A 138 -17.24 3.83 9.64
C ILE A 138 -16.09 4.77 9.23
N MET A 139 -15.56 4.59 8.02
CA MET A 139 -14.50 5.44 7.49
C MET A 139 -14.94 6.89 7.49
N TYR A 140 -16.05 7.23 6.86
CA TYR A 140 -16.59 8.60 6.86
C TYR A 140 -16.65 9.24 8.27
N SER A 141 -17.02 8.45 9.28
CA SER A 141 -17.17 8.95 10.65
C SER A 141 -15.84 9.05 11.43
N LYS A 142 -14.78 8.38 10.98
CA LYS A 142 -13.52 8.20 11.74
C LYS A 142 -12.27 8.71 11.01
N GLU A 143 -12.37 9.07 9.74
CA GLU A 143 -11.22 9.49 8.93
C GLU A 143 -10.46 10.67 9.53
N ASP A 144 -11.13 11.64 10.15
CA ASP A 144 -10.46 12.77 10.80
C ASP A 144 -9.51 12.31 11.92
N ILE A 145 -9.92 11.29 12.68
CA ILE A 145 -9.09 10.70 13.73
C ILE A 145 -7.91 9.96 13.12
N LEU A 146 -8.15 9.18 12.03
CA LEU A 146 -7.13 8.43 11.34
C LEU A 146 -6.10 9.37 10.70
N PHE A 147 -6.54 10.41 10.01
CA PHE A 147 -5.68 11.40 9.37
C PHE A 147 -4.78 12.11 10.40
N LYS A 148 -5.36 12.48 11.53
CA LYS A 148 -4.61 13.10 12.63
C LYS A 148 -3.60 12.12 13.24
N ALA A 149 -4.00 10.89 13.50
CA ALA A 149 -3.14 9.86 14.09
C ALA A 149 -1.97 9.48 13.17
N LEU A 150 -2.23 9.39 11.86
CA LEU A 150 -1.23 9.06 10.84
C LEU A 150 -0.45 10.29 10.35
N GLN A 151 -0.77 11.49 10.85
CA GLN A 151 -0.16 12.75 10.45
C GLN A 151 -0.19 12.98 8.93
N VAL A 152 -1.32 12.63 8.28
CA VAL A 152 -1.52 12.83 6.85
C VAL A 152 -1.49 14.32 6.56
N ASN A 153 -0.57 14.76 5.70
CA ASN A 153 -0.46 16.17 5.33
C ASN A 153 -1.51 16.56 4.29
N GLU A 154 -1.77 17.86 4.16
CA GLU A 154 -2.81 18.40 3.27
C GLU A 154 -2.58 18.07 1.79
N SER A 155 -1.32 18.04 1.33
CA SER A 155 -1.01 17.71 -0.07
C SER A 155 -1.33 16.26 -0.41
N ARG A 156 -1.20 15.35 0.53
CA ARG A 156 -1.61 13.95 0.36
C ARG A 156 -3.12 13.79 0.50
N ALA A 157 -3.72 14.45 1.49
CA ALA A 157 -5.17 14.43 1.72
C ALA A 157 -5.99 14.94 0.51
N SER A 158 -5.44 15.90 -0.23
CA SER A 158 -6.11 16.46 -1.41
C SER A 158 -6.02 15.60 -2.67
N ARG A 159 -5.11 14.62 -2.73
CA ARG A 159 -4.84 13.86 -3.95
C ARG A 159 -4.84 12.34 -3.73
N TRP A 160 -3.99 11.84 -2.84
CA TRP A 160 -3.70 10.42 -2.71
C TRP A 160 -4.47 9.72 -1.59
N CYS A 161 -4.91 10.48 -0.59
CA CYS A 161 -5.59 9.98 0.59
C CYS A 161 -6.91 10.74 0.78
N GLN A 162 -7.76 10.75 -0.26
CA GLN A 162 -9.03 11.48 -0.16
C GLN A 162 -9.98 10.78 0.81
N LYS A 163 -10.74 11.59 1.55
CA LYS A 163 -11.77 11.10 2.45
C LYS A 163 -13.02 10.67 1.69
N VAL A 164 -13.81 9.80 2.29
CA VAL A 164 -15.14 9.45 1.78
C VAL A 164 -15.99 10.71 1.63
N ARG A 165 -16.49 10.96 0.44
CA ARG A 165 -17.33 12.13 0.16
C ARG A 165 -18.77 11.91 0.62
N GLU A 166 -19.40 12.94 1.19
CA GLU A 166 -20.78 12.87 1.67
C GLU A 166 -21.79 12.41 0.59
N PRO A 167 -21.74 12.88 -0.67
CA PRO A 167 -22.63 12.39 -1.72
C PRO A 167 -22.51 10.88 -1.95
N MET A 168 -21.29 10.35 -1.96
CA MET A 168 -21.00 8.94 -2.10
C MET A 168 -21.60 8.13 -0.93
N LEU A 169 -21.40 8.59 0.32
CA LEU A 169 -21.99 7.96 1.49
C LEU A 169 -23.52 7.92 1.39
N LYS A 170 -24.16 9.03 0.96
CA LYS A 170 -25.61 9.12 0.77
C LYS A 170 -26.11 8.13 -0.29
N GLN A 171 -25.40 7.99 -1.40
CA GLN A 171 -25.74 7.03 -2.46
C GLN A 171 -25.54 5.59 -1.98
N ALA A 172 -24.42 5.26 -1.35
CA ALA A 172 -24.17 3.93 -0.80
C ALA A 172 -25.24 3.52 0.22
N ARG A 173 -25.69 4.44 1.07
CA ARG A 173 -26.77 4.18 2.05
C ARG A 173 -28.13 3.86 1.41
N ARG A 174 -28.40 4.34 0.20
CA ARG A 174 -29.66 4.08 -0.53
C ARG A 174 -29.71 2.69 -1.15
N LEU A 175 -28.56 2.03 -1.33
CA LEU A 175 -28.55 0.66 -1.82
C LEU A 175 -29.25 -0.27 -0.83
N SER A 176 -29.89 -1.32 -1.35
CA SER A 176 -30.51 -2.36 -0.52
C SER A 176 -29.50 -2.92 0.50
N SER A 177 -30.03 -3.22 1.70
CA SER A 177 -29.24 -3.86 2.75
C SER A 177 -29.39 -5.37 2.62
N ASP A 178 -28.63 -5.96 1.73
CA ASP A 178 -28.61 -7.39 1.47
C ASP A 178 -27.19 -7.96 1.56
N GLU A 179 -27.08 -9.27 1.61
CA GLU A 179 -25.82 -10.00 1.70
C GLU A 179 -25.25 -10.37 0.33
N THR A 180 -25.74 -9.75 -0.74
CA THR A 180 -25.22 -10.03 -2.08
C THR A 180 -23.72 -9.71 -2.17
N ARG A 181 -23.02 -10.55 -2.90
CA ARG A 181 -21.62 -10.33 -3.26
C ARG A 181 -21.44 -9.62 -4.61
N ASP A 182 -22.55 -9.29 -5.27
CA ASP A 182 -22.51 -8.38 -6.42
C ASP A 182 -22.28 -6.95 -5.94
N LEU A 183 -21.08 -6.46 -6.16
CA LEU A 183 -20.60 -5.15 -5.73
C LEU A 183 -20.72 -4.07 -6.80
N THR A 184 -21.16 -4.43 -8.01
CA THR A 184 -21.16 -3.54 -9.19
C THR A 184 -21.81 -2.17 -8.91
N GLN A 185 -22.95 -2.14 -8.19
CA GLN A 185 -23.59 -0.87 -7.86
C GLN A 185 -22.76 -0.02 -6.89
N LEU A 186 -22.07 -0.65 -5.94
CA LEU A 186 -21.23 0.04 -4.99
C LEU A 186 -19.95 0.56 -5.65
N GLU A 187 -19.36 -0.23 -6.55
CA GLU A 187 -18.22 0.15 -7.38
C GLU A 187 -18.56 1.34 -8.27
N ASN A 188 -19.72 1.32 -8.94
CA ASN A 188 -20.18 2.44 -9.75
C ASN A 188 -20.31 3.73 -8.92
N ILE A 189 -20.84 3.65 -7.71
CA ILE A 189 -20.94 4.79 -6.79
C ILE A 189 -19.55 5.28 -6.38
N TRP A 190 -18.61 4.35 -6.14
CA TRP A 190 -17.24 4.68 -5.74
C TRP A 190 -16.51 5.44 -6.85
N TYR A 191 -16.61 4.96 -8.08
CA TYR A 191 -15.92 5.54 -9.24
C TYR A 191 -16.74 6.61 -9.98
N GLU A 192 -18.00 6.88 -9.54
CA GLU A 192 -18.86 7.90 -10.16
C GLU A 192 -18.31 9.31 -9.94
N GLY A 193 -17.90 9.97 -11.01
CA GLY A 193 -17.31 11.30 -11.00
C GLY A 193 -15.78 11.33 -11.09
N ASP A 194 -15.17 10.18 -11.21
CA ASP A 194 -13.75 10.08 -11.58
C ASP A 194 -13.64 9.74 -13.07
N ASN A 195 -13.12 10.65 -13.87
CA ASN A 195 -12.99 10.54 -15.32
C ASN A 195 -11.95 9.47 -15.74
N GLY A 196 -12.05 8.26 -15.19
CA GLY A 196 -11.31 7.09 -15.63
C GLY A 196 -9.99 6.81 -14.92
N SER A 197 -9.72 7.40 -13.77
CA SER A 197 -8.56 7.06 -12.93
C SER A 197 -9.01 6.22 -11.74
N ALA A 198 -9.04 4.91 -11.95
CA ALA A 198 -9.33 3.92 -10.89
C ALA A 198 -8.20 3.80 -9.84
N ASP A 199 -7.12 4.56 -9.99
CA ASP A 199 -5.85 4.32 -9.28
C ASP A 199 -5.71 5.06 -7.95
N HIS A 200 -6.74 5.77 -7.45
CA HIS A 200 -6.52 6.73 -6.36
C HIS A 200 -7.56 6.74 -5.24
N TYR A 201 -8.23 5.60 -4.99
CA TYR A 201 -9.15 5.48 -3.86
C TYR A 201 -8.81 4.29 -2.97
#